data_3e1f3310dfb68ce67dbab49bc2b7aa1b
#
_entry.id   3e1f3310dfb68ce67dbab49bc2b7aa1b
#
_cell.length_a   1.000
_cell.length_b   1.000
_cell.length_c   1.000
_cell.angle_alpha   90.00
_cell.angle_beta   90.00
_cell.angle_gamma   90.00
#
_symmetry.space_group_name_H-M   'P 1'
#
loop_
_entity.id
_entity.type
_entity.pdbx_description
1 polymer ?
#
loop_
_entity_poly.entity_id
_entity_poly.type
_entity_poly.pdbx_seq_one_letter_code
_entity_poly.pdbx_strand_id
1 'polypeptide(L)'
;DETSRGLGDVYKRQSQSFTSFWAQNFGTPNYAAHGGFCSVNMAAAGIYTMGGAFWEFGQPDWDHTKLFMLFGVAEDHDSNPIKMGIGKIKAKGARIIGVNPIRTGYSAVADDWVGITPGTDGLFIMSLIHLLLKAGKIDLVYLSKFTNAPALVDNETGLLLKDADNKELVIDKKSGKLVAFDTKNIQPSLTANHKGNQTVFYHMIEKYLSDEFSPEAVSERTGIKAGRIRAIAAEIARVAFEESFEIDQEWTDFRGKKHKKMLARPVSFHAMRGISA
;
A
#
# COMPACT_ATOMS: atom_id res chain seq x y z
N ASP A 1 11.01 24.93 -6.17
CA ASP A 1 11.41 26.12 -5.45
C ASP A 1 11.63 25.78 -3.97
N GLU A 2 12.90 25.67 -3.55
CA GLU A 2 13.27 25.30 -2.17
C GLU A 2 12.89 26.40 -1.15
N THR A 3 12.76 27.63 -1.58
CA THR A 3 12.41 28.76 -0.72
C THR A 3 10.96 28.73 -0.24
N SER A 4 10.02 28.27 -1.04
CA SER A 4 8.61 28.14 -0.63
C SER A 4 8.35 26.99 0.35
N ARG A 5 9.14 25.91 0.27
CA ARG A 5 9.11 24.81 1.25
C ARG A 5 9.62 25.24 2.62
N GLY A 6 10.67 26.09 2.65
CA GLY A 6 11.27 26.59 3.89
C GLY A 6 10.30 27.45 4.71
N LEU A 7 9.53 28.32 4.08
CA LEU A 7 8.63 29.24 4.77
C LEU A 7 7.46 28.52 5.48
N GLY A 8 6.80 27.56 4.83
CA GLY A 8 5.73 26.78 5.44
C GLY A 8 6.19 25.98 6.66
N ASP A 9 7.35 25.38 6.59
CA ASP A 9 7.94 24.64 7.71
C ASP A 9 8.39 25.54 8.85
N VAL A 10 8.91 26.74 8.54
CA VAL A 10 9.30 27.72 9.55
C VAL A 10 8.11 28.19 10.37
N TYR A 11 6.98 28.55 9.75
CA TYR A 11 5.78 28.96 10.46
C TYR A 11 5.17 27.84 11.31
N LYS A 12 5.10 26.63 10.80
CA LYS A 12 4.59 25.47 11.55
C LYS A 12 5.48 25.14 12.75
N ARG A 13 6.80 25.18 12.58
CA ARG A 13 7.75 24.93 13.65
C ARG A 13 7.74 26.02 14.72
N GLN A 14 7.58 27.27 14.35
CA GLN A 14 7.47 28.38 15.30
C GLN A 14 6.25 28.23 16.19
N SER A 15 5.06 28.03 15.61
CA SER A 15 3.83 27.83 16.38
C SER A 15 3.93 26.62 17.32
N GLN A 16 4.52 25.52 16.86
CA GLN A 16 4.73 24.33 17.66
C GLN A 16 5.72 24.56 18.79
N SER A 17 6.77 25.34 18.57
CA SER A 17 7.76 25.70 19.59
C SER A 17 7.12 26.56 20.69
N PHE A 18 6.27 27.52 20.34
CA PHE A 18 5.56 28.33 21.31
C PHE A 18 4.59 27.52 22.17
N THR A 19 3.81 26.62 21.58
CA THR A 19 2.89 25.77 22.34
C THR A 19 3.63 24.79 23.24
N SER A 20 4.73 24.22 22.78
CA SER A 20 5.60 23.36 23.57
C SER A 20 6.23 24.11 24.77
N PHE A 21 6.79 25.29 24.51
CA PHE A 21 7.34 26.16 25.54
C PHE A 21 6.29 26.59 26.57
N TRP A 22 5.10 26.96 26.12
CA TRP A 22 3.98 27.29 27.01
C TRP A 22 3.60 26.11 27.90
N ALA A 23 3.42 24.91 27.31
CA ALA A 23 3.06 23.70 28.08
C ALA A 23 4.10 23.36 29.14
N GLN A 24 5.39 23.50 28.83
CA GLN A 24 6.48 23.27 29.78
C GLN A 24 6.43 24.28 30.93
N ASN A 25 6.23 25.58 30.65
CA ASN A 25 6.17 26.61 31.69
C ASN A 25 4.89 26.53 32.50
N PHE A 26 3.77 26.09 31.92
CA PHE A 26 2.53 25.82 32.64
C PHE A 26 2.62 24.56 33.52
N GLY A 27 3.60 23.68 33.25
CA GLY A 27 3.83 22.46 34.02
C GLY A 27 2.86 21.33 33.73
N THR A 28 2.22 21.31 32.55
CA THR A 28 1.29 20.24 32.18
C THR A 28 2.01 19.12 31.40
N PRO A 29 1.77 17.84 31.77
CA PRO A 29 2.19 16.71 30.93
C PRO A 29 1.24 16.45 29.75
N ASN A 30 0.09 17.11 29.71
CA ASN A 30 -0.95 16.90 28.68
C ASN A 30 -0.66 17.72 27.43
N TYR A 31 0.43 17.37 26.75
CA TYR A 31 0.84 17.96 25.50
C TYR A 31 1.19 16.87 24.48
N ALA A 32 0.56 16.92 23.31
CA ALA A 32 0.87 16.03 22.22
C ALA A 32 1.09 16.82 20.91
N ALA A 33 2.27 16.72 20.35
CA ALA A 33 2.58 17.35 19.09
C ALA A 33 1.96 16.58 17.91
N HIS A 34 1.54 17.28 16.85
CA HIS A 34 0.99 16.71 15.63
C HIS A 34 1.87 15.58 15.03
N GLY A 35 3.20 15.74 15.09
CA GLY A 35 4.14 14.73 14.62
C GLY A 35 3.94 13.35 15.26
N GLY A 36 3.52 13.28 16.52
CA GLY A 36 3.20 12.02 17.22
C GLY A 36 2.01 11.29 16.62
N PHE A 37 1.02 12.01 16.11
CA PHE A 37 -0.17 11.42 15.49
C PHE A 37 -0.01 11.13 14.00
N CYS A 38 0.88 11.80 13.30
CA CYS A 38 1.05 11.68 11.86
C CYS A 38 2.30 10.85 11.51
N SER A 39 3.47 11.37 11.80
CA SER A 39 4.74 10.79 11.34
C SER A 39 5.04 9.47 12.03
N VAL A 40 4.72 9.34 13.31
CA VAL A 40 4.93 8.08 14.08
C VAL A 40 4.01 6.98 13.56
N ASN A 41 2.75 7.27 13.29
CA ASN A 41 1.82 6.29 12.74
C ASN A 41 2.23 5.81 11.35
N MET A 42 2.69 6.71 10.49
CA MET A 42 3.20 6.33 9.16
C MET A 42 4.49 5.52 9.27
N ALA A 43 5.41 5.88 10.17
CA ALA A 43 6.62 5.12 10.41
C ALA A 43 6.32 3.71 10.94
N ALA A 44 5.40 3.60 11.89
CA ALA A 44 4.94 2.31 12.41
C ALA A 44 4.31 1.45 11.30
N ALA A 45 3.43 2.03 10.49
CA ALA A 45 2.83 1.33 9.36
C ALA A 45 3.91 0.82 8.38
N GLY A 46 4.91 1.64 8.04
CA GLY A 46 6.04 1.23 7.20
C GLY A 46 6.84 0.08 7.80
N ILE A 47 7.17 0.16 9.08
CA ILE A 47 7.91 -0.89 9.80
C ILE A 47 7.14 -2.22 9.78
N TYR A 48 5.84 -2.19 10.09
CA TYR A 48 5.04 -3.40 10.17
C TYR A 48 4.63 -3.98 8.81
N THR A 49 4.60 -3.18 7.74
CA THR A 49 4.19 -3.65 6.41
C THR A 49 5.36 -3.96 5.49
N MET A 50 6.42 -3.17 5.55
CA MET A 50 7.57 -3.27 4.63
C MET A 50 8.91 -3.50 5.34
N GLY A 51 8.95 -3.43 6.66
CA GLY A 51 10.16 -3.61 7.44
C GLY A 51 11.14 -2.44 7.38
N GLY A 52 10.72 -1.27 6.90
CA GLY A 52 11.58 -0.11 6.69
C GLY A 52 10.90 1.22 7.02
N ALA A 53 11.71 2.30 7.00
CA ALA A 53 11.22 3.65 7.24
C ALA A 53 10.33 4.13 6.09
N PHE A 54 9.26 4.85 6.41
CA PHE A 54 8.28 5.30 5.44
C PHE A 54 8.78 6.39 4.46
N TRP A 55 9.86 7.04 4.76
CA TRP A 55 10.49 8.05 3.89
C TRP A 55 11.01 7.48 2.56
N GLU A 56 11.19 6.17 2.49
CA GLU A 56 11.83 5.46 1.37
C GLU A 56 10.82 4.83 0.40
N PHE A 57 9.55 5.23 0.45
CA PHE A 57 8.50 4.70 -0.45
C PHE A 57 8.71 5.05 -1.92
N GLY A 58 9.58 6.00 -2.21
CA GLY A 58 9.76 6.50 -3.57
C GLY A 58 8.60 7.38 -4.04
N GLN A 59 8.56 7.56 -5.34
CA GLN A 59 7.52 8.31 -6.03
C GLN A 59 6.72 7.38 -6.95
N PRO A 60 5.49 7.74 -7.32
CA PRO A 60 4.80 7.07 -8.42
C PRO A 60 5.63 7.11 -9.70
N ASP A 61 5.52 6.09 -10.52
CA ASP A 61 6.19 6.07 -11.82
C ASP A 61 5.47 7.02 -12.79
N TRP A 62 5.92 8.29 -12.80
CA TRP A 62 5.37 9.36 -13.63
C TRP A 62 5.62 9.15 -15.13
N ASP A 63 6.45 8.18 -15.51
CA ASP A 63 6.75 7.92 -16.90
C ASP A 63 5.87 6.84 -17.52
N HIS A 64 5.46 5.86 -16.72
CA HIS A 64 4.78 4.68 -17.26
C HIS A 64 3.38 4.45 -16.67
N THR A 65 2.98 5.16 -15.61
CA THR A 65 1.64 5.01 -15.02
C THR A 65 0.55 5.31 -16.04
N LYS A 66 -0.38 4.36 -16.20
CA LYS A 66 -1.57 4.45 -17.06
C LYS A 66 -2.86 4.57 -16.29
N LEU A 67 -2.90 4.04 -15.07
CA LEU A 67 -4.00 4.22 -14.12
C LEU A 67 -3.45 4.72 -12.80
N PHE A 68 -3.93 5.86 -12.35
CA PHE A 68 -3.52 6.49 -11.11
C PHE A 68 -4.71 6.71 -10.19
N MET A 69 -4.64 6.16 -8.98
CA MET A 69 -5.70 6.32 -7.98
C MET A 69 -5.22 7.15 -6.80
N LEU A 70 -6.01 8.17 -6.45
CA LEU A 70 -5.74 9.10 -5.37
C LEU A 70 -6.76 8.86 -4.24
N PHE A 71 -6.30 8.54 -3.04
CA PHE A 71 -7.14 8.30 -1.88
C PHE A 71 -6.95 9.40 -0.83
N GLY A 72 -8.00 10.16 -0.56
CA GLY A 72 -7.99 11.21 0.46
C GLY A 72 -7.05 12.38 0.15
N VAL A 73 -6.67 12.57 -1.12
CA VAL A 73 -5.78 13.65 -1.56
C VAL A 73 -6.63 14.83 -2.01
N ALA A 74 -6.86 15.77 -1.11
CA ALA A 74 -7.67 16.95 -1.36
C ALA A 74 -6.83 18.25 -1.55
N GLU A 75 -5.53 18.16 -1.26
CA GLU A 75 -4.65 19.33 -1.31
C GLU A 75 -4.31 19.70 -2.74
N ASP A 76 -4.64 20.91 -3.10
CA ASP A 76 -4.33 21.53 -4.40
C ASP A 76 -3.33 22.69 -4.29
N HIS A 77 -2.61 22.74 -3.17
CA HIS A 77 -1.64 23.78 -2.89
C HIS A 77 -0.51 23.81 -3.93
N ASP A 78 -0.09 24.99 -4.32
CA ASP A 78 0.84 25.23 -5.43
C ASP A 78 2.22 24.59 -5.26
N SER A 79 2.61 24.27 -4.04
CA SER A 79 3.91 23.67 -3.72
C SER A 79 3.92 22.13 -3.73
N ASN A 80 2.83 21.46 -4.08
CA ASN A 80 2.77 20.01 -4.05
C ASN A 80 3.35 19.38 -5.34
N PRO A 81 4.46 18.62 -5.26
CA PRO A 81 5.08 17.99 -6.43
C PRO A 81 4.17 17.02 -7.19
N ILE A 82 3.16 16.45 -6.53
CA ILE A 82 2.19 15.54 -7.15
C ILE A 82 1.43 16.23 -8.28
N LYS A 83 1.15 17.53 -8.16
CA LYS A 83 0.47 18.30 -9.20
C LYS A 83 1.23 18.26 -10.54
N MET A 84 2.54 18.38 -10.48
CA MET A 84 3.38 18.27 -11.68
C MET A 84 3.36 16.85 -12.26
N GLY A 85 3.44 15.84 -11.40
CA GLY A 85 3.35 14.44 -11.80
C GLY A 85 2.01 14.10 -12.44
N ILE A 86 0.90 14.56 -11.86
CA ILE A 86 -0.45 14.40 -12.43
C ILE A 86 -0.53 15.04 -13.82
N GLY A 87 -0.03 16.26 -14.00
CA GLY A 87 0.02 16.91 -15.30
C GLY A 87 0.80 16.09 -16.34
N LYS A 88 1.95 15.51 -15.93
CA LYS A 88 2.79 14.68 -16.80
C LYS A 88 2.09 13.40 -17.25
N ILE A 89 1.45 12.65 -16.33
CA ILE A 89 0.76 11.41 -16.70
C ILE A 89 -0.52 11.66 -17.49
N LYS A 90 -1.27 12.73 -17.17
CA LYS A 90 -2.44 13.14 -17.97
C LYS A 90 -2.06 13.48 -19.41
N ALA A 91 -0.97 14.21 -19.61
CA ALA A 91 -0.47 14.52 -20.96
C ALA A 91 -0.11 13.26 -21.78
N LYS A 92 0.18 12.14 -21.09
CA LYS A 92 0.44 10.83 -21.69
C LYS A 92 -0.82 9.96 -21.84
N GLY A 93 -2.01 10.47 -21.48
CA GLY A 93 -3.27 9.76 -21.58
C GLY A 93 -3.57 8.80 -20.41
N ALA A 94 -2.85 8.91 -19.30
CA ALA A 94 -3.17 8.14 -18.10
C ALA A 94 -4.54 8.54 -17.52
N ARG A 95 -5.30 7.57 -17.05
CA ARG A 95 -6.55 7.79 -16.35
C ARG A 95 -6.30 8.02 -14.88
N ILE A 96 -7.00 9.01 -14.30
CA ILE A 96 -6.90 9.39 -12.90
C ILE A 96 -8.25 9.22 -12.23
N ILE A 97 -8.27 8.45 -11.13
CA ILE A 97 -9.45 8.25 -10.29
C ILE A 97 -9.19 8.89 -8.93
N GLY A 98 -10.01 9.86 -8.55
CA GLY A 98 -9.97 10.48 -7.22
C GLY A 98 -11.02 9.86 -6.29
N VAL A 99 -10.60 9.30 -5.17
CA VAL A 99 -11.46 8.74 -4.13
C VAL A 99 -11.47 9.71 -2.95
N ASN A 100 -12.57 10.43 -2.76
CA ASN A 100 -12.71 11.45 -1.73
C ASN A 100 -14.19 11.64 -1.35
N PRO A 101 -14.50 12.02 -0.10
CA PRO A 101 -15.86 12.34 0.30
C PRO A 101 -16.49 13.48 -0.49
N ILE A 102 -15.69 14.46 -0.88
CA ILE A 102 -16.11 15.64 -1.64
C ILE A 102 -15.27 15.79 -2.91
N ARG A 103 -15.87 16.32 -3.96
CA ARG A 103 -15.21 16.54 -5.23
C ARG A 103 -14.46 17.89 -5.22
N THR A 104 -13.30 17.92 -4.59
CA THR A 104 -12.43 19.09 -4.46
C THR A 104 -10.97 18.70 -4.62
N GLY A 105 -10.06 19.66 -4.72
CA GLY A 105 -8.64 19.42 -4.91
C GLY A 105 -8.36 18.56 -6.12
N TYR A 106 -7.52 17.55 -5.99
CA TYR A 106 -7.19 16.63 -7.08
C TYR A 106 -8.37 15.80 -7.59
N SER A 107 -9.41 15.60 -6.77
CA SER A 107 -10.63 14.94 -7.24
C SER A 107 -11.41 15.76 -8.25
N ALA A 108 -11.23 17.09 -8.26
CA ALA A 108 -11.88 17.96 -9.24
C ALA A 108 -11.24 17.84 -10.64
N VAL A 109 -9.95 17.56 -10.72
CA VAL A 109 -9.18 17.40 -11.97
C VAL A 109 -9.01 15.94 -12.41
N ALA A 110 -9.42 14.98 -11.58
CA ALA A 110 -9.45 13.57 -11.92
C ALA A 110 -10.47 13.32 -13.06
N ASP A 111 -10.18 12.31 -13.89
CA ASP A 111 -11.09 11.88 -14.95
C ASP A 111 -12.35 11.26 -14.37
N ASP A 112 -12.24 10.71 -13.16
CA ASP A 112 -13.30 10.08 -12.44
C ASP A 112 -13.23 10.39 -10.94
N TRP A 113 -14.38 10.67 -10.34
CA TRP A 113 -14.49 10.90 -8.91
C TRP A 113 -15.39 9.82 -8.28
N VAL A 114 -14.87 9.20 -7.24
CA VAL A 114 -15.56 8.21 -6.41
C VAL A 114 -15.84 8.85 -5.06
N GLY A 115 -17.09 9.27 -4.86
CA GLY A 115 -17.55 9.73 -3.55
C GLY A 115 -17.61 8.56 -2.57
N ILE A 116 -17.01 8.74 -1.39
CA ILE A 116 -16.92 7.69 -0.38
C ILE A 116 -17.32 8.22 0.99
N THR A 117 -18.01 7.41 1.78
CA THR A 117 -18.28 7.71 3.19
C THR A 117 -16.95 7.79 3.96
N PRO A 118 -16.69 8.89 4.71
CA PRO A 118 -15.47 9.01 5.49
C PRO A 118 -15.22 7.81 6.42
N GLY A 119 -13.97 7.38 6.52
CA GLY A 119 -13.55 6.24 7.35
C GLY A 119 -13.84 4.86 6.75
N THR A 120 -14.24 4.78 5.48
CA THR A 120 -14.54 3.49 4.82
C THR A 120 -13.61 3.16 3.65
N ASP A 121 -12.55 3.93 3.45
CA ASP A 121 -11.56 3.71 2.39
C ASP A 121 -10.95 2.30 2.44
N GLY A 122 -10.63 1.82 3.66
CA GLY A 122 -10.11 0.47 3.87
C GLY A 122 -11.07 -0.62 3.36
N LEU A 123 -12.39 -0.47 3.59
CA LEU A 123 -13.39 -1.42 3.08
C LEU A 123 -13.44 -1.42 1.56
N PHE A 124 -13.37 -0.25 0.94
CA PHE A 124 -13.34 -0.15 -0.51
C PHE A 124 -12.11 -0.84 -1.09
N ILE A 125 -10.93 -0.61 -0.51
CA ILE A 125 -9.68 -1.27 -0.92
C ILE A 125 -9.79 -2.79 -0.74
N MET A 126 -10.34 -3.27 0.39
CA MET A 126 -10.55 -4.70 0.62
C MET A 126 -11.49 -5.32 -0.41
N SER A 127 -12.52 -4.61 -0.84
CA SER A 127 -13.41 -5.08 -1.90
C SER A 127 -12.73 -5.16 -3.27
N LEU A 128 -11.85 -4.23 -3.59
CA LEU A 128 -11.02 -4.31 -4.80
C LEU A 128 -10.09 -5.54 -4.76
N ILE A 129 -9.43 -5.79 -3.62
CA ILE A 129 -8.58 -6.96 -3.41
C ILE A 129 -9.39 -8.26 -3.54
N HIS A 130 -10.58 -8.33 -2.92
CA HIS A 130 -11.50 -9.45 -3.02
C HIS A 130 -11.83 -9.80 -4.47
N LEU A 131 -12.14 -8.80 -5.29
CA LEU A 131 -12.46 -9.00 -6.70
C LEU A 131 -11.25 -9.43 -7.53
N LEU A 132 -10.07 -8.85 -7.27
CA LEU A 132 -8.83 -9.26 -7.94
C LEU A 132 -8.48 -10.71 -7.61
N LEU A 133 -8.61 -11.12 -6.35
CA LEU A 133 -8.40 -12.49 -5.91
C LEU A 133 -9.40 -13.45 -6.56
N LYS A 134 -10.70 -13.12 -6.57
CA LYS A 134 -11.73 -13.93 -7.25
C LYS A 134 -11.48 -14.07 -8.74
N ALA A 135 -10.94 -13.05 -9.38
CA ALA A 135 -10.58 -13.08 -10.80
C ALA A 135 -9.22 -13.77 -11.08
N GLY A 136 -8.52 -14.26 -10.05
CA GLY A 136 -7.19 -14.85 -10.21
C GLY A 136 -6.12 -13.85 -10.69
N LYS A 137 -6.39 -12.55 -10.57
CA LYS A 137 -5.46 -11.47 -10.94
C LYS A 137 -4.51 -11.18 -9.79
N ILE A 138 -3.54 -12.05 -9.63
CA ILE A 138 -2.57 -12.07 -8.53
C ILE A 138 -1.20 -12.53 -9.04
N ASP A 139 -0.14 -11.88 -8.59
CA ASP A 139 1.23 -12.26 -8.92
C ASP A 139 1.79 -13.25 -7.90
N LEU A 140 1.48 -14.53 -8.09
CA LEU A 140 1.94 -15.60 -7.20
C LEU A 140 3.48 -15.73 -7.17
N VAL A 141 4.15 -15.37 -8.26
CA VAL A 141 5.61 -15.42 -8.33
C VAL A 141 6.22 -14.36 -7.45
N TYR A 142 5.71 -13.15 -7.53
CA TYR A 142 6.13 -12.04 -6.68
C TYR A 142 5.85 -12.36 -5.21
N LEU A 143 4.62 -12.77 -4.89
CA LEU A 143 4.23 -13.09 -3.51
C LEU A 143 5.09 -14.18 -2.89
N SER A 144 5.41 -15.24 -3.65
CA SER A 144 6.21 -16.34 -3.11
C SER A 144 7.68 -15.99 -2.88
N LYS A 145 8.22 -15.06 -3.67
CA LYS A 145 9.66 -14.77 -3.66
C LYS A 145 10.05 -13.53 -2.87
N PHE A 146 9.20 -12.52 -2.84
CA PHE A 146 9.57 -11.18 -2.39
C PHE A 146 8.71 -10.66 -1.23
N THR A 147 7.80 -11.46 -0.70
CA THR A 147 6.94 -11.09 0.43
C THR A 147 6.96 -12.19 1.49
N ASN A 148 6.37 -11.90 2.66
CA ASN A 148 6.17 -12.89 3.72
C ASN A 148 5.01 -13.86 3.45
N ALA A 149 4.36 -13.78 2.31
CA ALA A 149 3.21 -14.63 1.96
C ALA A 149 3.45 -16.15 2.15
N PRO A 150 4.64 -16.72 1.85
CA PRO A 150 4.91 -18.13 2.10
C PRO A 150 5.34 -18.46 3.53
N ALA A 151 5.55 -17.47 4.41
CA ALA A 151 5.95 -17.72 5.79
C ALA A 151 4.83 -18.44 6.56
N LEU A 152 5.23 -19.40 7.39
CA LEU A 152 4.28 -20.17 8.20
C LEU A 152 3.86 -19.37 9.44
N VAL A 153 2.58 -19.46 9.75
CA VAL A 153 1.99 -18.87 10.95
C VAL A 153 1.73 -19.96 11.97
N ASP A 154 2.17 -19.75 13.18
CA ASP A 154 1.87 -20.61 14.31
C ASP A 154 0.39 -20.45 14.71
N ASN A 155 -0.36 -21.55 14.67
CA ASN A 155 -1.81 -21.53 14.93
C ASN A 155 -2.20 -21.21 16.37
N GLU A 156 -1.28 -21.41 17.32
CA GLU A 156 -1.58 -21.16 18.75
C GLU A 156 -1.33 -19.69 19.08
N THR A 157 -0.27 -19.11 18.52
CA THR A 157 0.16 -17.74 18.86
C THR A 157 -0.26 -16.70 17.83
N GLY A 158 -0.55 -17.11 16.58
CA GLY A 158 -0.80 -16.21 15.46
C GLY A 158 0.45 -15.48 14.94
N LEU A 159 1.64 -15.86 15.43
CA LEU A 159 2.91 -15.25 15.04
C LEU A 159 3.59 -16.07 13.94
N LEU A 160 4.52 -15.44 13.22
CA LEU A 160 5.32 -16.14 12.22
C LEU A 160 6.24 -17.16 12.91
N LEU A 161 6.29 -18.38 12.36
CA LEU A 161 7.27 -19.37 12.77
C LEU A 161 8.67 -18.91 12.40
N LYS A 162 9.59 -19.01 13.34
CA LYS A 162 10.99 -18.61 13.18
C LYS A 162 11.93 -19.70 13.63
N ASP A 163 13.14 -19.69 13.07
CA ASP A 163 14.25 -20.52 13.52
C ASP A 163 14.99 -19.93 14.74
N ALA A 164 16.06 -20.57 15.16
CA ALA A 164 16.90 -20.11 16.27
C ALA A 164 17.60 -18.77 16.02
N ASP A 165 17.80 -18.40 14.76
CA ASP A 165 18.38 -17.15 14.31
C ASP A 165 17.32 -16.06 14.06
N ASN A 166 16.07 -16.28 14.52
CA ASN A 166 14.93 -15.36 14.38
C ASN A 166 14.51 -15.11 12.91
N LYS A 167 14.83 -16.05 12.00
CA LYS A 167 14.45 -15.99 10.59
C LYS A 167 13.13 -16.70 10.35
N GLU A 168 12.27 -16.11 9.53
CA GLU A 168 10.97 -16.67 9.17
C GLU A 168 11.14 -18.00 8.42
N LEU A 169 10.26 -18.96 8.74
CA LEU A 169 10.31 -20.30 8.19
C LEU A 169 9.29 -20.48 7.06
N VAL A 170 9.72 -21.14 6.00
CA VAL A 170 8.91 -21.47 4.82
C VAL A 170 9.14 -22.93 4.43
N ILE A 171 8.21 -23.51 3.66
CA ILE A 171 8.43 -24.80 3.01
C ILE A 171 8.97 -24.57 1.60
N ASP A 172 10.13 -25.11 1.32
CA ASP A 172 10.65 -25.17 -0.05
C ASP A 172 9.85 -26.20 -0.86
N LYS A 173 9.14 -25.74 -1.89
CA LYS A 173 8.28 -26.57 -2.74
C LYS A 173 9.04 -27.70 -3.44
N LYS A 174 10.33 -27.50 -3.73
CA LYS A 174 11.15 -28.45 -4.46
C LYS A 174 11.62 -29.62 -3.59
N SER A 175 12.04 -29.34 -2.36
CA SER A 175 12.57 -30.35 -1.45
C SER A 175 11.56 -30.82 -0.40
N GLY A 176 10.45 -30.10 -0.21
CA GLY A 176 9.49 -30.34 0.87
C GLY A 176 10.00 -29.98 2.27
N LYS A 177 11.19 -29.40 2.38
CA LYS A 177 11.82 -29.11 3.67
C LYS A 177 11.42 -27.76 4.22
N LEU A 178 11.38 -27.68 5.54
CA LEU A 178 11.28 -26.44 6.30
C LEU A 178 12.65 -25.74 6.30
N VAL A 179 12.71 -24.52 5.84
CA VAL A 179 13.95 -23.74 5.68
C VAL A 179 13.70 -22.26 5.99
N ALA A 180 14.75 -21.52 6.30
CA ALA A 180 14.66 -20.08 6.45
C ALA A 180 14.33 -19.40 5.11
N PHE A 181 13.51 -18.35 5.15
CA PHE A 181 13.03 -17.64 3.95
C PHE A 181 14.15 -17.05 3.08
N ASP A 182 15.25 -16.63 3.69
CA ASP A 182 16.43 -16.07 3.01
C ASP A 182 17.39 -17.12 2.42
N THR A 183 17.07 -18.41 2.56
CA THR A 183 17.88 -19.51 1.99
C THR A 183 17.96 -19.36 0.46
N LYS A 184 19.18 -19.50 -0.06
CA LYS A 184 19.44 -19.37 -1.51
C LYS A 184 18.79 -20.52 -2.32
N ASN A 185 18.33 -20.18 -3.51
CA ASN A 185 17.81 -21.14 -4.51
C ASN A 185 16.58 -21.94 -4.09
N ILE A 186 15.81 -21.50 -3.11
CA ILE A 186 14.54 -22.10 -2.71
C ILE A 186 13.37 -21.66 -3.60
N GLN A 187 12.32 -22.43 -3.59
CA GLN A 187 11.01 -22.12 -4.17
C GLN A 187 9.95 -22.15 -3.06
N PRO A 188 9.71 -21.04 -2.36
CA PRO A 188 8.77 -21.02 -1.24
C PRO A 188 7.35 -21.37 -1.69
N SER A 189 6.69 -22.25 -0.94
CA SER A 189 5.31 -22.66 -1.19
C SER A 189 4.33 -21.69 -0.55
N LEU A 190 3.37 -21.20 -1.33
CA LEU A 190 2.29 -20.35 -0.83
C LEU A 190 1.16 -21.14 -0.14
N THR A 191 1.07 -22.43 -0.40
CA THR A 191 -0.04 -23.29 0.07
C THR A 191 0.44 -24.43 0.97
N ALA A 192 1.64 -24.31 1.54
CA ALA A 192 2.17 -25.30 2.43
C ALA A 192 1.40 -25.35 3.76
N ASN A 193 1.30 -26.56 4.30
CA ASN A 193 0.87 -26.82 5.66
C ASN A 193 1.95 -27.62 6.38
N HIS A 194 2.41 -27.17 7.52
CA HIS A 194 3.38 -27.87 8.35
C HIS A 194 2.83 -28.08 9.75
N LYS A 195 2.47 -29.31 10.08
CA LYS A 195 1.91 -29.68 11.40
C LYS A 195 0.69 -28.83 11.80
N GLY A 196 -0.16 -28.51 10.85
CA GLY A 196 -1.33 -27.66 11.05
C GLY A 196 -1.08 -26.17 10.78
N ASN A 197 0.16 -25.69 10.84
CA ASN A 197 0.49 -24.29 10.59
C ASN A 197 0.38 -23.96 9.11
N GLN A 198 -0.43 -22.97 8.78
CA GLN A 198 -0.68 -22.49 7.44
C GLN A 198 0.23 -21.31 7.07
N THR A 199 0.28 -20.97 5.79
CA THR A 199 1.04 -19.80 5.32
C THR A 199 0.26 -18.50 5.55
N VAL A 200 0.97 -17.36 5.60
CA VAL A 200 0.36 -16.03 5.58
C VAL A 200 -0.57 -15.89 4.37
N PHE A 201 -0.17 -16.42 3.22
CA PHE A 201 -1.00 -16.42 2.01
C PHE A 201 -2.35 -17.12 2.22
N TYR A 202 -2.35 -18.27 2.89
CA TYR A 202 -3.60 -18.98 3.21
C TYR A 202 -4.53 -18.11 4.04
N HIS A 203 -4.05 -17.53 5.14
CA HIS A 203 -4.85 -16.66 5.98
C HIS A 203 -5.34 -15.38 5.26
N MET A 204 -4.50 -14.83 4.37
CA MET A 204 -4.87 -13.71 3.53
C MET A 204 -6.03 -14.07 2.59
N ILE A 205 -5.98 -15.22 1.91
CA ILE A 205 -7.03 -15.68 1.01
C ILE A 205 -8.32 -15.96 1.77
N GLU A 206 -8.24 -16.65 2.90
CA GLU A 206 -9.39 -16.94 3.75
C GLU A 206 -10.07 -15.63 4.22
N LYS A 207 -9.29 -14.66 4.68
CA LYS A 207 -9.82 -13.37 5.12
C LYS A 207 -10.42 -12.57 3.97
N TYR A 208 -9.69 -12.38 2.88
CA TYR A 208 -10.10 -11.43 1.83
C TYR A 208 -11.13 -11.99 0.85
N LEU A 209 -11.33 -13.30 0.79
CA LEU A 209 -12.42 -13.92 0.05
C LEU A 209 -13.72 -14.03 0.87
N SER A 210 -13.73 -13.60 2.12
CA SER A 210 -14.92 -13.51 2.95
C SER A 210 -15.99 -12.61 2.29
N ASP A 211 -17.27 -12.95 2.47
CA ASP A 211 -18.39 -12.21 1.89
C ASP A 211 -18.54 -10.80 2.46
N GLU A 212 -17.93 -10.51 3.61
CA GLU A 212 -17.89 -9.15 4.19
C GLU A 212 -17.22 -8.12 3.27
N PHE A 213 -16.32 -8.57 2.37
CA PHE A 213 -15.64 -7.73 1.39
C PHE A 213 -16.25 -7.82 -0.02
N SER A 214 -17.38 -8.51 -0.17
CA SER A 214 -18.11 -8.50 -1.43
C SER A 214 -18.52 -7.07 -1.82
N PRO A 215 -18.59 -6.73 -3.11
CA PRO A 215 -19.02 -5.40 -3.54
C PRO A 215 -20.39 -4.99 -2.99
N GLU A 216 -21.29 -5.96 -2.79
CA GLU A 216 -22.62 -5.73 -2.22
C GLU A 216 -22.54 -5.28 -0.76
N ALA A 217 -21.84 -6.04 0.08
CA ALA A 217 -21.67 -5.72 1.50
C ALA A 217 -20.92 -4.40 1.72
N VAL A 218 -19.91 -4.13 0.90
CA VAL A 218 -19.12 -2.90 0.97
C VAL A 218 -19.87 -1.69 0.44
N SER A 219 -20.69 -1.85 -0.59
CA SER A 219 -21.50 -0.78 -1.20
C SER A 219 -22.37 -0.05 -0.19
N GLU A 220 -23.03 -0.79 0.67
CA GLU A 220 -23.92 -0.23 1.69
C GLU A 220 -23.20 0.69 2.67
N ARG A 221 -21.98 0.32 3.06
CA ARG A 221 -21.19 1.06 4.04
C ARG A 221 -20.41 2.23 3.44
N THR A 222 -19.89 2.07 2.23
CA THR A 222 -19.05 3.07 1.55
C THR A 222 -19.86 4.11 0.76
N GLY A 223 -21.13 3.79 0.42
CA GLY A 223 -21.93 4.58 -0.49
C GLY A 223 -21.54 4.41 -1.97
N ILE A 224 -20.53 3.58 -2.28
CA ILE A 224 -20.09 3.33 -3.66
C ILE A 224 -20.93 2.16 -4.22
N LYS A 225 -21.63 2.37 -5.33
CA LYS A 225 -22.43 1.32 -5.97
C LYS A 225 -21.58 0.07 -6.29
N ALA A 226 -22.08 -1.13 -5.98
CA ALA A 226 -21.36 -2.40 -6.20
C ALA A 226 -20.88 -2.58 -7.66
N GLY A 227 -21.68 -2.19 -8.64
CA GLY A 227 -21.28 -2.18 -10.06
C GLY A 227 -20.08 -1.28 -10.35
N ARG A 228 -19.97 -0.15 -9.62
CA ARG A 228 -18.83 0.76 -9.72
C ARG A 228 -17.56 0.14 -9.17
N ILE A 229 -17.66 -0.52 -8.00
CA ILE A 229 -16.53 -1.24 -7.39
C ILE A 229 -16.02 -2.30 -8.36
N ARG A 230 -16.91 -3.07 -8.99
CA ARG A 230 -16.53 -4.07 -10.00
C ARG A 230 -15.83 -3.46 -11.22
N ALA A 231 -16.34 -2.34 -11.72
CA ALA A 231 -15.77 -1.67 -12.88
C ALA A 231 -14.33 -1.19 -12.59
N ILE A 232 -14.10 -0.60 -11.42
CA ILE A 232 -12.76 -0.15 -11.01
C ILE A 232 -11.82 -1.35 -10.82
N ALA A 233 -12.25 -2.43 -10.16
CA ALA A 233 -11.45 -3.63 -10.00
C ALA A 233 -11.08 -4.27 -11.35
N ALA A 234 -12.04 -4.33 -12.29
CA ALA A 234 -11.79 -4.84 -13.64
C ALA A 234 -10.78 -3.97 -14.40
N GLU A 235 -10.84 -2.66 -14.24
CA GLU A 235 -9.90 -1.75 -14.86
C GLU A 235 -8.48 -1.90 -14.27
N ILE A 236 -8.36 -1.98 -12.94
CA ILE A 236 -7.09 -2.28 -12.28
C ILE A 236 -6.51 -3.60 -12.81
N ALA A 237 -7.35 -4.65 -12.88
CA ALA A 237 -6.96 -5.96 -13.39
C ALA A 237 -6.43 -5.88 -14.83
N ARG A 238 -7.17 -5.20 -15.70
CA ARG A 238 -6.79 -5.02 -17.09
C ARG A 238 -5.45 -4.28 -17.22
N VAL A 239 -5.34 -3.11 -16.62
CA VAL A 239 -4.13 -2.29 -16.73
C VAL A 239 -2.93 -2.99 -16.11
N ALA A 240 -3.08 -3.59 -14.92
CA ALA A 240 -1.97 -4.22 -14.22
C ALA A 240 -1.48 -5.52 -14.86
N PHE A 241 -2.36 -6.31 -15.50
CA PHE A 241 -2.00 -7.65 -15.98
C PHE A 241 -1.96 -7.79 -17.51
N GLU A 242 -2.69 -6.94 -18.23
CA GLU A 242 -2.73 -7.00 -19.70
C GLU A 242 -1.84 -5.92 -20.35
N GLU A 243 -1.52 -4.86 -19.59
CA GLU A 243 -0.64 -3.78 -20.04
C GLU A 243 0.71 -3.75 -19.28
N SER A 244 1.05 -4.83 -18.59
CA SER A 244 2.37 -4.98 -17.96
C SER A 244 3.48 -5.00 -18.99
N PHE A 245 4.67 -4.51 -18.60
CA PHE A 245 5.84 -4.44 -19.49
C PHE A 245 7.12 -4.72 -18.71
N GLU A 246 8.20 -5.02 -19.43
CA GLU A 246 9.51 -5.22 -18.82
C GLU A 246 10.35 -3.94 -18.90
N ILE A 247 11.02 -3.62 -17.80
CA ILE A 247 12.02 -2.55 -17.74
C ILE A 247 13.40 -3.21 -17.78
N ASP A 248 14.25 -2.79 -18.71
CA ASP A 248 15.63 -3.22 -18.83
C ASP A 248 16.49 -2.51 -17.79
N GLN A 249 16.37 -2.98 -16.53
CA GLN A 249 17.14 -2.50 -15.40
C GLN A 249 17.69 -3.66 -14.60
N GLU A 250 18.99 -3.71 -14.44
CA GLU A 250 19.63 -4.69 -13.56
C GLU A 250 19.37 -4.34 -12.10
N TRP A 251 19.02 -5.36 -11.33
CA TRP A 251 18.83 -5.24 -9.88
C TRP A 251 19.21 -6.52 -9.17
N THR A 252 19.46 -6.43 -7.88
CA THR A 252 19.80 -7.57 -7.05
C THR A 252 18.75 -7.73 -5.97
N ASP A 253 18.17 -8.92 -5.85
CA ASP A 253 17.19 -9.21 -4.82
C ASP A 253 17.86 -9.40 -3.43
N PHE A 254 17.04 -9.46 -2.38
CA PHE A 254 17.51 -9.59 -1.01
C PHE A 254 18.27 -10.90 -0.72
N ARG A 255 18.16 -11.92 -1.59
CA ARG A 255 18.95 -13.16 -1.54
C ARG A 255 20.29 -13.06 -2.30
N GLY A 256 20.60 -11.90 -2.86
CA GLY A 256 21.82 -11.66 -3.64
C GLY A 256 21.75 -12.17 -5.08
N LYS A 257 20.57 -12.56 -5.59
CA LYS A 257 20.40 -12.98 -6.98
C LYS A 257 20.26 -11.74 -7.87
N LYS A 258 21.06 -11.69 -8.93
CA LYS A 258 20.98 -10.65 -9.95
C LYS A 258 19.88 -10.94 -10.97
N HIS A 259 19.11 -9.92 -11.29
CA HIS A 259 18.08 -9.93 -12.32
C HIS A 259 18.42 -8.87 -13.37
N LYS A 260 18.17 -9.19 -14.64
CA LYS A 260 18.45 -8.27 -15.75
C LYS A 260 17.30 -7.32 -16.04
N LYS A 261 16.09 -7.72 -15.67
CA LYS A 261 14.85 -7.02 -15.99
C LYS A 261 13.93 -6.98 -14.78
N MET A 262 13.04 -6.01 -14.78
CA MET A 262 11.98 -5.85 -13.80
C MET A 262 10.63 -5.84 -14.53
N LEU A 263 9.66 -6.63 -14.05
CA LEU A 263 8.29 -6.55 -14.54
C LEU A 263 7.59 -5.35 -13.88
N ALA A 264 7.10 -4.43 -14.69
CA ALA A 264 6.33 -3.28 -14.25
C ALA A 264 4.84 -3.46 -14.57
N ARG A 265 4.00 -2.97 -13.66
CA ARG A 265 2.54 -2.90 -13.81
C ARG A 265 2.12 -1.44 -13.73
N PRO A 266 1.58 -0.84 -14.81
CA PRO A 266 1.40 0.60 -14.90
C PRO A 266 0.18 1.13 -14.11
N VAL A 267 -0.01 0.65 -12.91
CA VAL A 267 -1.02 1.13 -11.95
C VAL A 267 -0.30 1.69 -10.73
N SER A 268 -0.60 2.92 -10.38
CA SER A 268 -0.02 3.58 -9.21
C SER A 268 -1.12 4.08 -8.27
N PHE A 269 -0.81 4.06 -6.99
CA PHE A 269 -1.69 4.53 -5.94
C PHE A 269 -0.99 5.62 -5.14
N HIS A 270 -1.73 6.64 -4.77
CA HIS A 270 -1.26 7.63 -3.81
C HIS A 270 -2.33 7.86 -2.75
N ALA A 271 -1.94 7.70 -1.52
CA ALA A 271 -2.80 7.85 -0.38
C ALA A 271 -2.26 8.92 0.55
N MET A 272 -3.16 9.74 1.08
CA MET A 272 -2.89 10.64 2.18
C MET A 272 -3.53 10.12 3.47
N ARG A 273 -3.55 10.92 4.49
CA ARG A 273 -3.97 10.55 5.86
C ARG A 273 -5.39 10.01 5.98
N GLY A 274 -6.27 10.30 5.02
CA GLY A 274 -7.66 9.84 5.04
C GLY A 274 -7.84 8.32 5.11
N ILE A 275 -6.87 7.53 4.66
CA ILE A 275 -6.93 6.06 4.78
C ILE A 275 -6.68 5.59 6.23
N SER A 276 -5.96 6.37 7.02
CA SER A 276 -5.59 6.04 8.40
C SER A 276 -6.53 6.63 9.45
N ALA A 277 -7.56 7.34 9.03
CA ALA A 277 -8.51 7.99 9.93
C ALA A 277 -9.67 7.06 10.31
#